data_b9d84795aa523c027c65eaa972281fc9
#
_entry.id   b9d84795aa523c027c65eaa972281fc9
#
_cell.length_a   1.000
_cell.length_b   1.000
_cell.length_c   1.000
_cell.angle_alpha   90.00
_cell.angle_beta   90.00
_cell.angle_gamma   90.00
#
_symmetry.space_group_name_H-M   'P 1'
#
loop_
_entity.id
_entity.type
_entity.pdbx_description
1 polymer ?
#
loop_
_entity_poly.entity_id
_entity_poly.type
_entity_poly.pdbx_seq_one_letter_code
_entity_poly.pdbx_strand_id
1 'polypeptide(L)'
;MSKHNLENITRDEYPYLNLGLEGIVAFSTTKSFIDGQKGELVYSGYTIDTLAEYATFEEVCFLLWNDRLPSKKELDELNSLLVHERKLPKPVLDYICTTEKHAEPMAVLRSSVSMLADFTDPSLDDTGNAIVMTAKIPTIIAAFARARQGLDVVSPLDEGSTAYNFLYMLNG
;
A
#
# COMPACT_ATOMS: atom_id res chain seq x y z
N MET A 1 14.45 37.99 21.91
CA MET A 1 13.56 36.81 21.92
C MET A 1 14.42 35.59 22.19
N SER A 2 14.32 35.02 23.40
CA SER A 2 15.03 33.80 23.78
C SER A 2 14.48 32.64 22.97
N LYS A 3 15.33 31.90 22.24
CA LYS A 3 14.94 30.63 21.62
C LYS A 3 14.62 29.66 22.75
N HIS A 4 13.34 29.32 22.93
CA HIS A 4 12.96 28.23 23.83
C HIS A 4 13.56 26.95 23.24
N ASN A 5 14.38 26.28 24.03
CA ASN A 5 14.97 25.01 23.64
C ASN A 5 13.89 23.92 23.84
N LEU A 6 13.31 23.46 22.74
CA LEU A 6 12.22 22.47 22.74
C LEU A 6 12.67 21.06 23.20
N GLU A 7 14.00 20.85 23.37
CA GLU A 7 14.56 19.55 23.74
C GLU A 7 14.34 19.17 25.22
N ASN A 8 13.92 20.11 26.08
CA ASN A 8 13.75 19.88 27.52
C ASN A 8 12.33 20.18 28.03
N ILE A 9 11.31 20.12 27.17
CA ILE A 9 9.92 20.29 27.59
C ILE A 9 9.51 19.07 28.43
N THR A 10 9.09 19.30 29.66
CA THR A 10 8.62 18.26 30.56
C THR A 10 7.09 18.32 30.75
N ARG A 11 6.49 17.20 31.13
CA ARG A 11 5.05 17.14 31.50
C ARG A 11 4.67 18.09 32.64
N ASP A 12 5.60 18.38 33.55
CA ASP A 12 5.35 19.27 34.68
C ASP A 12 5.18 20.74 34.25
N GLU A 13 5.90 21.14 33.18
CA GLU A 13 5.79 22.52 32.61
C GLU A 13 4.59 22.64 31.65
N TYR A 14 4.23 21.56 30.97
CA TYR A 14 3.14 21.52 29.99
C TYR A 14 2.29 20.26 30.17
N PRO A 15 1.40 20.20 31.18
CA PRO A 15 0.64 18.99 31.52
C PRO A 15 -0.31 18.50 30.41
N TYR A 16 -0.58 19.34 29.42
CA TYR A 16 -1.42 18.99 28.24
C TYR A 16 -0.61 18.48 27.05
N LEU A 17 0.74 18.56 27.12
CA LEU A 17 1.61 18.13 26.05
C LEU A 17 1.92 16.63 26.20
N ASN A 18 1.45 15.83 25.28
CA ASN A 18 1.79 14.40 25.18
C ASN A 18 2.86 14.22 24.12
N LEU A 19 4.14 14.16 24.54
CA LEU A 19 5.28 13.96 23.65
C LEU A 19 5.15 12.59 22.97
N GLY A 20 5.24 12.58 21.64
CA GLY A 20 5.15 11.36 20.84
C GLY A 20 3.78 10.68 20.86
N LEU A 21 2.72 11.35 21.31
CA LEU A 21 1.35 10.82 21.45
C LEU A 21 1.23 9.62 22.43
N GLU A 22 2.18 9.43 23.32
CA GLU A 22 2.16 8.35 24.32
C GLU A 22 0.92 8.45 25.19
N GLY A 23 0.14 7.37 25.26
CA GLY A 23 -1.11 7.29 26.03
C GLY A 23 -2.30 8.03 25.41
N ILE A 24 -2.17 8.57 24.17
CA ILE A 24 -3.27 9.18 23.43
C ILE A 24 -3.97 8.14 22.59
N VAL A 25 -5.28 7.98 22.79
CA VAL A 25 -6.15 7.22 21.89
C VAL A 25 -6.64 8.17 20.80
N ALA A 26 -6.07 8.04 19.57
CA ALA A 26 -6.43 8.90 18.45
C ALA A 26 -7.77 8.48 17.80
N PHE A 27 -8.03 7.19 17.68
CA PHE A 27 -9.25 6.61 17.11
C PHE A 27 -9.41 5.15 17.56
N SER A 28 -10.59 4.59 17.35
CA SER A 28 -10.86 3.15 17.47
C SER A 28 -11.06 2.53 16.08
N THR A 29 -10.72 1.26 15.94
CA THR A 29 -10.90 0.52 14.69
C THR A 29 -11.46 -0.87 14.98
N THR A 30 -12.26 -1.40 14.05
CA THR A 30 -12.72 -2.80 14.01
C THR A 30 -11.92 -3.63 13.01
N LYS A 31 -11.05 -2.99 12.21
CA LYS A 31 -10.31 -3.63 11.13
C LYS A 31 -9.16 -4.52 11.62
N SER A 32 -8.53 -4.14 12.73
CA SER A 32 -7.39 -4.92 13.23
C SER A 32 -7.29 -4.85 14.75
N PHE A 33 -6.73 -5.91 15.34
CA PHE A 33 -6.31 -5.96 16.73
C PHE A 33 -4.89 -6.51 16.79
N ILE A 34 -4.06 -5.92 17.66
CA ILE A 34 -2.67 -6.35 17.88
C ILE A 34 -2.43 -6.48 19.39
N ASP A 35 -1.98 -7.66 19.81
CA ASP A 35 -1.38 -7.88 21.14
C ASP A 35 0.11 -8.18 20.93
N GLY A 36 0.96 -7.17 21.07
CA GLY A 36 2.40 -7.31 20.84
C GLY A 36 3.10 -8.17 21.90
N GLN A 37 2.50 -8.36 23.10
CA GLN A 37 3.07 -9.22 24.15
C GLN A 37 2.82 -10.70 23.84
N LYS A 38 1.65 -11.01 23.30
CA LYS A 38 1.30 -12.38 22.89
C LYS A 38 1.71 -12.70 21.46
N GLY A 39 2.10 -11.69 20.66
CA GLY A 39 2.35 -11.86 19.24
C GLY A 39 1.08 -12.15 18.43
N GLU A 40 -0.06 -11.65 18.88
CA GLU A 40 -1.36 -11.90 18.25
C GLU A 40 -1.73 -10.74 17.33
N LEU A 41 -2.07 -11.05 16.07
CA LEU A 41 -2.59 -10.12 15.08
C LEU A 41 -3.88 -10.70 14.49
N VAL A 42 -4.93 -9.87 14.48
CA VAL A 42 -6.26 -10.23 13.96
C VAL A 42 -6.70 -9.18 12.96
N TYR A 43 -7.21 -9.59 11.80
CA TYR A 43 -7.84 -8.73 10.79
C TYR A 43 -9.32 -9.07 10.66
N SER A 44 -10.20 -8.10 10.95
CA SER A 44 -11.67 -8.22 10.86
C SER A 44 -12.21 -9.56 11.42
N GLY A 45 -11.66 -10.00 12.58
CA GLY A 45 -12.07 -11.22 13.28
C GLY A 45 -11.31 -12.50 12.91
N TYR A 46 -10.39 -12.49 11.93
CA TYR A 46 -9.56 -13.62 11.54
C TYR A 46 -8.13 -13.45 12.03
N THR A 47 -7.55 -14.51 12.62
CA THR A 47 -6.13 -14.48 13.01
C THR A 47 -5.24 -14.44 11.76
N ILE A 48 -4.08 -13.77 11.88
CA ILE A 48 -3.14 -13.68 10.76
C ILE A 48 -2.63 -15.06 10.32
N ASP A 49 -2.46 -15.99 11.25
CA ASP A 49 -2.04 -17.37 10.93
C ASP A 49 -3.04 -18.06 10.01
N THR A 50 -4.35 -17.93 10.32
CA THR A 50 -5.43 -18.48 9.48
C THR A 50 -5.44 -17.83 8.10
N LEU A 51 -5.29 -16.51 8.02
CA LEU A 51 -5.28 -15.81 6.73
C LEU A 51 -4.04 -16.16 5.91
N ALA A 52 -2.86 -16.28 6.54
CA ALA A 52 -1.63 -16.63 5.85
C ALA A 52 -1.64 -18.06 5.28
N GLU A 53 -2.35 -18.98 5.93
CA GLU A 53 -2.44 -20.37 5.49
C GLU A 53 -3.52 -20.61 4.43
N TYR A 54 -4.68 -19.94 4.55
CA TYR A 54 -5.88 -20.30 3.77
C TYR A 54 -6.40 -19.21 2.84
N ALA A 55 -5.92 -17.95 2.96
CA ALA A 55 -6.42 -16.86 2.15
C ALA A 55 -5.38 -16.38 1.13
N THR A 56 -5.86 -15.89 -0.01
CA THR A 56 -5.06 -15.18 -1.00
C THR A 56 -4.89 -13.71 -0.60
N PHE A 57 -3.91 -13.02 -1.20
CA PHE A 57 -3.73 -11.58 -1.01
C PHE A 57 -5.00 -10.79 -1.37
N GLU A 58 -5.64 -11.17 -2.47
CA GLU A 58 -6.85 -10.52 -2.96
C GLU A 58 -8.06 -10.72 -2.01
N GLU A 59 -8.18 -11.90 -1.40
CA GLU A 59 -9.20 -12.17 -0.37
C GLU A 59 -8.98 -11.32 0.88
N VAL A 60 -7.72 -11.14 1.29
CA VAL A 60 -7.39 -10.27 2.44
C VAL A 60 -7.65 -8.79 2.12
N CYS A 61 -7.36 -8.33 0.90
CA CYS A 61 -7.74 -6.98 0.46
C CYS A 61 -9.25 -6.78 0.56
N PHE A 62 -10.03 -7.72 0.03
CA PHE A 62 -11.49 -7.66 0.11
C PHE A 62 -11.99 -7.65 1.56
N LEU A 63 -11.43 -8.51 2.41
CA LEU A 63 -11.76 -8.59 3.84
C LEU A 63 -11.56 -7.24 4.54
N LEU A 64 -10.41 -6.59 4.32
CA LEU A 64 -10.10 -5.32 4.95
C LEU A 64 -10.98 -4.15 4.46
N TRP A 65 -11.45 -4.22 3.22
CA TRP A 65 -12.34 -3.18 2.68
C TRP A 65 -13.80 -3.40 3.07
N ASN A 66 -14.25 -4.66 3.21
CA ASN A 66 -15.65 -5.03 3.36
C ASN A 66 -16.01 -5.67 4.71
N ASP A 67 -15.07 -5.87 5.63
CA ASP A 67 -15.23 -6.53 6.93
C ASP A 67 -15.72 -8.00 6.87
N ARG A 68 -15.59 -8.64 5.72
CA ARG A 68 -15.93 -10.03 5.48
C ARG A 68 -15.14 -10.61 4.32
N LEU A 69 -15.01 -11.92 4.26
CA LEU A 69 -14.44 -12.59 3.09
C LEU A 69 -15.38 -12.51 1.87
N PRO A 70 -14.81 -12.49 0.65
CA PRO A 70 -15.60 -12.47 -0.58
C PRO A 70 -16.30 -13.80 -0.85
N SER A 71 -17.45 -13.76 -1.52
CA SER A 71 -17.92 -14.90 -2.28
C SER A 71 -17.03 -15.14 -3.51
N LYS A 72 -17.13 -16.33 -4.12
CA LYS A 72 -16.35 -16.63 -5.34
C LYS A 72 -16.59 -15.60 -6.44
N LYS A 73 -17.83 -15.18 -6.66
CA LYS A 73 -18.16 -14.16 -7.67
C LYS A 73 -17.50 -12.82 -7.39
N GLU A 74 -17.55 -12.35 -6.15
CA GLU A 74 -16.92 -11.08 -5.73
C GLU A 74 -15.39 -11.14 -5.85
N LEU A 75 -14.79 -12.29 -5.54
CA LEU A 75 -13.35 -12.49 -5.72
C LEU A 75 -12.97 -12.46 -7.21
N ASP A 76 -13.74 -13.12 -8.07
CA ASP A 76 -13.51 -13.14 -9.51
C ASP A 76 -13.65 -11.71 -10.11
N GLU A 77 -14.64 -10.93 -9.63
CA GLU A 77 -14.82 -9.52 -10.01
C GLU A 77 -13.66 -8.65 -9.54
N LEU A 78 -13.23 -8.79 -8.29
CA LEU A 78 -12.06 -8.05 -7.76
C LEU A 78 -10.78 -8.39 -8.52
N ASN A 79 -10.53 -9.67 -8.79
CA ASN A 79 -9.37 -10.10 -9.57
C ASN A 79 -9.36 -9.48 -10.96
N SER A 80 -10.51 -9.43 -11.63
CA SER A 80 -10.65 -8.80 -12.95
C SER A 80 -10.32 -7.30 -12.90
N LEU A 81 -10.79 -6.58 -11.87
CA LEU A 81 -10.49 -5.16 -11.67
C LEU A 81 -8.99 -4.93 -11.39
N LEU A 82 -8.40 -5.73 -10.50
CA LEU A 82 -6.97 -5.63 -10.20
C LEU A 82 -6.11 -5.90 -11.44
N VAL A 83 -6.46 -6.88 -12.28
CA VAL A 83 -5.78 -7.17 -13.54
C VAL A 83 -5.90 -5.99 -14.50
N HIS A 84 -7.10 -5.42 -14.66
CA HIS A 84 -7.36 -4.28 -15.53
C HIS A 84 -6.52 -3.06 -15.15
N GLU A 85 -6.40 -2.79 -13.85
CA GLU A 85 -5.75 -1.58 -13.33
C GLU A 85 -4.21 -1.67 -13.21
N ARG A 86 -3.57 -2.80 -13.50
CA ARG A 86 -2.11 -2.99 -13.31
C ARG A 86 -1.23 -2.06 -14.15
N LYS A 87 -1.71 -1.67 -15.33
CA LYS A 87 -0.90 -0.88 -16.29
C LYS A 87 -0.71 0.55 -15.79
N LEU A 88 0.53 1.02 -15.84
CA LEU A 88 0.85 2.41 -15.49
C LEU A 88 0.57 3.34 -16.68
N PRO A 89 0.09 4.57 -16.40
CA PRO A 89 0.08 5.64 -17.39
C PRO A 89 1.49 5.91 -17.89
N LYS A 90 1.61 6.18 -19.21
CA LYS A 90 2.93 6.43 -19.83
C LYS A 90 3.76 7.51 -19.13
N PRO A 91 3.21 8.68 -18.72
CA PRO A 91 4.01 9.69 -18.01
C PRO A 91 4.59 9.20 -16.68
N VAL A 92 3.87 8.34 -15.94
CA VAL A 92 4.37 7.73 -14.69
C VAL A 92 5.51 6.75 -14.99
N LEU A 93 5.36 5.94 -16.03
CA LEU A 93 6.41 5.02 -16.46
C LEU A 93 7.66 5.77 -16.96
N ASP A 94 7.48 6.82 -17.75
CA ASP A 94 8.58 7.66 -18.24
C ASP A 94 9.34 8.32 -17.06
N TYR A 95 8.62 8.84 -16.06
CA TYR A 95 9.23 9.36 -14.84
C TYR A 95 10.11 8.30 -14.14
N ILE A 96 9.58 7.08 -13.94
CA ILE A 96 10.33 5.99 -13.30
C ILE A 96 11.60 5.65 -14.10
N CYS A 97 11.48 5.53 -15.43
CA CYS A 97 12.60 5.15 -16.30
C CYS A 97 13.69 6.22 -16.40
N THR A 98 13.33 7.51 -16.22
CA THR A 98 14.28 8.64 -16.27
C THR A 98 14.83 9.05 -14.92
N THR A 99 14.29 8.48 -13.83
CA THR A 99 14.76 8.76 -12.47
C THR A 99 16.17 8.19 -12.25
N GLU A 100 17.00 8.95 -11.51
CA GLU A 100 18.37 8.57 -11.19
C GLU A 100 18.42 7.20 -10.47
N LYS A 101 19.39 6.35 -10.88
CA LYS A 101 19.51 4.95 -10.37
C LYS A 101 19.73 4.87 -8.85
N HIS A 102 20.32 5.90 -8.26
CA HIS A 102 20.59 5.97 -6.83
C HIS A 102 19.48 6.69 -6.04
N ALA A 103 18.41 7.13 -6.71
CA ALA A 103 17.28 7.75 -6.02
C ALA A 103 16.71 6.83 -4.94
N GLU A 104 16.22 7.46 -3.87
CA GLU A 104 15.65 6.73 -2.74
C GLU A 104 14.31 6.07 -3.15
N PRO A 105 14.16 4.73 -3.01
CA PRO A 105 13.00 3.99 -3.56
C PRO A 105 11.66 4.49 -3.05
N MET A 106 11.55 4.83 -1.76
CA MET A 106 10.29 5.32 -1.19
C MET A 106 9.94 6.73 -1.70
N ALA A 107 10.94 7.56 -2.03
CA ALA A 107 10.69 8.86 -2.66
C ALA A 107 10.13 8.70 -4.07
N VAL A 108 10.68 7.76 -4.85
CA VAL A 108 10.17 7.45 -6.20
C VAL A 108 8.76 6.87 -6.13
N LEU A 109 8.50 5.93 -5.22
CA LEU A 109 7.17 5.37 -5.00
C LEU A 109 6.16 6.47 -4.66
N ARG A 110 6.46 7.32 -3.67
CA ARG A 110 5.58 8.42 -3.24
C ARG A 110 5.26 9.38 -4.41
N SER A 111 6.27 9.77 -5.19
CA SER A 111 6.08 10.66 -6.33
C SER A 111 5.25 10.00 -7.41
N SER A 112 5.51 8.73 -7.73
CA SER A 112 4.72 7.97 -8.71
C SER A 112 3.26 7.83 -8.28
N VAL A 113 3.01 7.51 -7.01
CA VAL A 113 1.64 7.43 -6.46
C VAL A 113 0.94 8.78 -6.53
N SER A 114 1.63 9.88 -6.21
CA SER A 114 1.06 11.23 -6.32
C SER A 114 0.68 11.58 -7.76
N MET A 115 1.51 11.21 -8.74
CA MET A 115 1.22 11.41 -10.17
C MET A 115 0.00 10.63 -10.65
N LEU A 116 -0.31 9.47 -10.05
CA LEU A 116 -1.48 8.67 -10.46
C LEU A 116 -2.80 9.45 -10.32
N ALA A 117 -2.88 10.43 -9.42
CA ALA A 117 -4.08 11.25 -9.25
C ALA A 117 -4.53 11.95 -10.55
N ASP A 118 -3.57 12.35 -11.40
CA ASP A 118 -3.86 13.02 -12.67
C ASP A 118 -4.44 12.06 -13.74
N PHE A 119 -4.35 10.75 -13.51
CA PHE A 119 -4.73 9.70 -14.47
C PHE A 119 -5.78 8.74 -13.91
N THR A 120 -6.26 8.97 -12.71
CA THR A 120 -7.32 8.17 -12.06
C THR A 120 -8.68 8.83 -12.35
N ASP A 121 -9.69 8.02 -12.63
CA ASP A 121 -11.05 8.52 -12.84
C ASP A 121 -11.56 9.24 -11.57
N PRO A 122 -11.88 10.53 -11.64
CA PRO A 122 -12.32 11.31 -10.49
C PRO A 122 -13.69 10.89 -9.95
N SER A 123 -14.43 10.03 -10.66
CA SER A 123 -15.73 9.51 -10.22
C SER A 123 -15.63 8.27 -9.33
N LEU A 124 -14.42 7.68 -9.16
CA LEU A 124 -14.22 6.53 -8.30
C LEU A 124 -14.44 6.90 -6.83
N ASP A 125 -15.12 6.00 -6.13
CA ASP A 125 -15.21 6.03 -4.67
C ASP A 125 -13.89 5.58 -4.01
N ASP A 126 -13.86 5.56 -2.67
CA ASP A 126 -12.69 5.16 -1.90
C ASP A 126 -12.27 3.70 -2.20
N THR A 127 -13.22 2.81 -2.44
CA THR A 127 -12.95 1.40 -2.79
C THR A 127 -12.32 1.30 -4.18
N GLY A 128 -12.87 2.00 -5.16
CA GLY A 128 -12.30 2.07 -6.51
C GLY A 128 -10.88 2.62 -6.50
N ASN A 129 -10.63 3.69 -5.74
CA ASN A 129 -9.30 4.26 -5.56
C ASN A 129 -8.33 3.27 -4.88
N ALA A 130 -8.80 2.52 -3.87
CA ALA A 130 -7.99 1.50 -3.21
C ALA A 130 -7.60 0.36 -4.17
N ILE A 131 -8.52 -0.07 -5.06
CA ILE A 131 -8.25 -1.07 -6.10
C ILE A 131 -7.17 -0.56 -7.05
N VAL A 132 -7.31 0.67 -7.57
CA VAL A 132 -6.32 1.28 -8.48
C VAL A 132 -4.94 1.34 -7.83
N MET A 133 -4.84 1.81 -6.59
CA MET A 133 -3.56 1.89 -5.87
C MET A 133 -2.96 0.50 -5.63
N THR A 134 -3.76 -0.45 -5.16
CA THR A 134 -3.33 -1.82 -4.89
C THR A 134 -2.80 -2.51 -6.15
N ALA A 135 -3.42 -2.27 -7.30
CA ALA A 135 -3.00 -2.84 -8.58
C ALA A 135 -1.72 -2.20 -9.14
N LYS A 136 -1.56 -0.87 -9.02
CA LYS A 136 -0.46 -0.11 -9.66
C LYS A 136 0.82 -0.08 -8.83
N ILE A 137 0.75 -0.11 -7.50
CA ILE A 137 1.93 -0.06 -6.63
C ILE A 137 2.94 -1.17 -6.94
N PRO A 138 2.56 -2.46 -7.09
CA PRO A 138 3.50 -3.51 -7.47
C PRO A 138 4.20 -3.24 -8.80
N THR A 139 3.48 -2.69 -9.79
CA THR A 139 4.05 -2.34 -11.09
C THR A 139 5.06 -1.19 -10.99
N ILE A 140 4.79 -0.17 -10.17
CA ILE A 140 5.75 0.92 -9.88
C ILE A 140 7.03 0.36 -9.29
N ILE A 141 6.90 -0.50 -8.27
CA ILE A 141 8.06 -1.09 -7.58
C ILE A 141 8.89 -1.93 -8.52
N ALA A 142 8.27 -2.82 -9.29
CA ALA A 142 8.98 -3.68 -10.24
C ALA A 142 9.64 -2.87 -11.36
N ALA A 143 8.94 -1.86 -11.91
CA ALA A 143 9.47 -0.98 -12.93
C ALA A 143 10.72 -0.24 -12.44
N PHE A 144 10.69 0.37 -11.25
CA PHE A 144 11.83 1.08 -10.69
C PHE A 144 12.98 0.13 -10.32
N ALA A 145 12.69 -1.05 -9.77
CA ALA A 145 13.71 -2.04 -9.44
C ALA A 145 14.51 -2.48 -10.67
N ARG A 146 13.87 -2.62 -11.83
CA ARG A 146 14.53 -2.95 -13.10
C ARG A 146 15.25 -1.75 -13.70
N ALA A 147 14.59 -0.59 -13.78
CA ALA A 147 15.15 0.63 -14.35
C ALA A 147 16.45 1.05 -13.65
N ARG A 148 16.50 0.99 -12.32
CA ARG A 148 17.72 1.33 -11.55
C ARG A 148 18.89 0.37 -11.82
N GLN A 149 18.62 -0.85 -12.26
CA GLN A 149 19.64 -1.82 -12.70
C GLN A 149 20.02 -1.67 -14.18
N GLY A 150 19.33 -0.78 -14.92
CA GLY A 150 19.52 -0.60 -16.35
C GLY A 150 18.91 -1.72 -17.20
N LEU A 151 17.92 -2.43 -16.63
CA LEU A 151 17.15 -3.46 -17.31
C LEU A 151 15.88 -2.86 -17.91
N ASP A 152 15.40 -3.45 -19.01
CA ASP A 152 14.11 -3.08 -19.59
C ASP A 152 12.97 -3.36 -18.60
N VAL A 153 12.00 -2.44 -18.54
CA VAL A 153 10.80 -2.63 -17.74
C VAL A 153 9.90 -3.67 -18.41
N VAL A 154 9.41 -4.61 -17.61
CA VAL A 154 8.48 -5.65 -18.04
C VAL A 154 7.05 -5.19 -17.81
N SER A 155 6.21 -5.29 -18.83
CA SER A 155 4.79 -4.98 -18.73
C SER A 155 4.04 -6.00 -17.88
N PRO A 156 3.03 -5.60 -17.10
CA PRO A 156 2.21 -6.54 -16.35
C PRO A 156 1.45 -7.49 -17.28
N LEU A 157 1.19 -8.70 -16.79
CA LEU A 157 0.38 -9.70 -17.47
C LEU A 157 -1.11 -9.29 -17.44
N ASP A 158 -1.88 -9.76 -18.40
CA ASP A 158 -3.34 -9.59 -18.45
C ASP A 158 -4.09 -10.72 -17.70
N GLU A 159 -3.38 -11.51 -16.88
CA GLU A 159 -3.92 -12.60 -16.07
C GLU A 159 -3.06 -12.89 -14.82
N GLY A 160 -3.49 -13.82 -13.98
CA GLY A 160 -2.76 -14.29 -12.79
C GLY A 160 -2.92 -13.37 -11.56
N SER A 161 -2.50 -13.88 -10.39
CA SER A 161 -2.57 -13.17 -9.13
C SER A 161 -1.65 -11.95 -9.08
N THR A 162 -1.89 -11.05 -8.15
CA THR A 162 -1.04 -9.87 -7.92
C THR A 162 0.40 -10.28 -7.57
N ALA A 163 0.57 -11.27 -6.71
CA ALA A 163 1.88 -11.77 -6.31
C ALA A 163 2.65 -12.40 -7.48
N TYR A 164 1.99 -13.26 -8.27
CA TYR A 164 2.62 -13.85 -9.45
C TYR A 164 3.05 -12.80 -10.47
N ASN A 165 2.16 -11.86 -10.80
CA ASN A 165 2.45 -10.78 -11.73
C ASN A 165 3.59 -9.87 -11.24
N PHE A 166 3.65 -9.57 -9.92
CA PHE A 166 4.76 -8.80 -9.35
C PHE A 166 6.10 -9.49 -9.54
N LEU A 167 6.20 -10.78 -9.21
CA LEU A 167 7.42 -11.56 -9.38
C LEU A 167 7.81 -11.70 -10.85
N TYR A 168 6.84 -11.88 -11.74
CA TYR A 168 7.06 -11.88 -13.19
C TYR A 168 7.68 -10.56 -13.67
N MET A 169 7.08 -9.42 -13.30
CA MET A 169 7.61 -8.11 -13.70
C MET A 169 8.99 -7.82 -13.11
N LEU A 170 9.26 -8.31 -11.90
CA LEU A 170 10.53 -8.07 -11.22
C LEU A 170 11.67 -8.87 -11.82
N ASN A 171 11.44 -10.13 -12.18
CA ASN A 171 12.45 -11.06 -12.64
C ASN A 171 12.66 -11.05 -14.18
N GLY A 172 11.66 -10.75 -14.95
CA GLY A 172 11.68 -10.69 -16.41
C GLY A 172 11.17 -11.93 -17.08
#